data_464301f2b0f0a573f2b464b28ae4e5e0
#
_entry.id   464301f2b0f0a573f2b464b28ae4e5e0
#
_cell.length_a   1.000
_cell.length_b   1.000
_cell.length_c   1.000
_cell.angle_alpha   90.00
_cell.angle_beta   90.00
_cell.angle_gamma   90.00
#
_symmetry.space_group_name_H-M   'P 1'
#
loop_
_entity.id
_entity.type
_entity.pdbx_description
1 polymer ?
#
loop_
_entity_poly.entity_id
_entity_poly.type
_entity_poly.pdbx_seq_one_letter_code
_entity_poly.pdbx_strand_id
1 'polypeptide(L)'
;MKRYLPYKLVPIFLLIINFNCFCSILTTGQSTLGGFNLLQGSEKNVLRNLSVNTIKSHTGNLFSTYGYVDTLSFLVYITDEDEEFKSLTSKNIPDWAVGVAKGNKIVIKSPKKSTTYDSFNKTLKHEIAHIYLSQINIRFPSWFNEGFAMHTADQFNIRRKINISWNLLFKRIVNLNQLKNFLSASKSQAYLYYSQSAASIDAMIFYYGDDILDNILYYAKQNKNFNEAFLKATRGDTIDDFSLKYISYLNNLFKFLFIYQFQKIVFFCIPFLLLLVWFYKKRRLKKKIKLWEIEDQLEDLKERERENEKI
;
A
#
# COMPACT_ATOMS: atom_id res chain seq x y z
N MET A 1 9.08 -64.57 -7.85
CA MET A 1 7.98 -63.76 -8.41
C MET A 1 7.34 -62.94 -7.28
N LYS A 2 7.74 -61.70 -7.06
CA LYS A 2 7.08 -60.80 -6.12
C LYS A 2 6.36 -59.73 -6.97
N ARG A 3 5.03 -59.73 -6.89
CA ARG A 3 4.16 -58.77 -7.57
C ARG A 3 4.23 -57.45 -6.84
N TYR A 4 4.65 -56.40 -7.52
CA TYR A 4 4.48 -55.02 -7.06
C TYR A 4 3.03 -54.60 -7.28
N LEU A 5 2.34 -54.22 -6.17
CA LEU A 5 1.07 -53.52 -6.23
C LEU A 5 1.32 -52.04 -6.56
N PRO A 6 0.55 -51.41 -7.45
CA PRO A 6 0.65 -50.01 -7.70
C PRO A 6 0.00 -49.25 -6.54
N TYR A 7 0.72 -48.26 -6.01
CA TYR A 7 0.18 -47.28 -5.05
C TYR A 7 -1.01 -46.56 -5.69
N LYS A 8 -2.21 -46.85 -5.20
CA LYS A 8 -3.40 -46.06 -5.50
C LYS A 8 -3.22 -44.70 -4.92
N LEU A 9 -3.16 -43.69 -5.79
CA LEU A 9 -3.42 -42.30 -5.48
C LEU A 9 -4.77 -42.20 -4.77
N VAL A 10 -4.77 -42.07 -3.45
CA VAL A 10 -5.94 -41.70 -2.68
C VAL A 10 -6.17 -40.20 -2.98
N PRO A 11 -7.28 -39.85 -3.61
CA PRO A 11 -7.59 -38.46 -3.80
C PRO A 11 -7.81 -37.85 -2.42
N ILE A 12 -7.08 -36.74 -2.14
CA ILE A 12 -7.31 -35.85 -0.98
C ILE A 12 -8.65 -35.11 -1.20
N PHE A 13 -9.71 -35.89 -1.35
CA PHE A 13 -11.08 -35.41 -1.59
C PHE A 13 -11.96 -35.49 -0.33
N LEU A 14 -11.41 -35.91 0.81
CA LEU A 14 -12.23 -36.31 1.96
C LEU A 14 -12.21 -35.33 3.15
N LEU A 15 -11.76 -34.07 2.96
CA LEU A 15 -11.76 -33.10 4.06
C LEU A 15 -12.46 -31.78 3.73
N ILE A 16 -13.29 -31.76 2.69
CA ILE A 16 -14.11 -30.56 2.33
C ILE A 16 -15.61 -31.01 2.23
N ILE A 17 -16.05 -31.82 3.13
CA ILE A 17 -17.50 -32.10 3.30
C ILE A 17 -17.87 -31.67 4.72
N ASN A 18 -18.25 -30.42 4.83
CA ASN A 18 -19.33 -29.84 5.62
C ASN A 18 -19.05 -28.39 5.90
N PHE A 19 -19.49 -27.53 5.03
CA PHE A 19 -20.08 -26.23 5.32
C PHE A 19 -20.46 -25.56 4.01
N ASN A 20 -21.76 -25.46 3.74
CA ASN A 20 -22.42 -24.69 2.69
C ASN A 20 -21.81 -24.75 1.28
N CYS A 21 -22.62 -25.24 0.36
CA CYS A 21 -22.38 -25.39 -1.07
C CYS A 21 -21.83 -24.13 -1.75
N PHE A 22 -20.53 -23.82 -1.56
CA PHE A 22 -19.80 -22.91 -2.41
C PHE A 22 -19.08 -23.75 -3.47
N CYS A 23 -19.53 -23.65 -4.71
CA CYS A 23 -18.91 -24.31 -5.85
C CYS A 23 -17.57 -23.59 -6.13
N SER A 24 -16.49 -24.05 -5.50
CA SER A 24 -15.14 -23.57 -5.80
C SER A 24 -14.63 -24.23 -7.07
N ILE A 25 -14.26 -23.44 -8.08
CA ILE A 25 -13.65 -23.94 -9.32
C ILE A 25 -12.15 -24.08 -9.08
N LEU A 26 -11.65 -25.31 -9.19
CA LEU A 26 -10.21 -25.59 -9.18
C LEU A 26 -9.63 -25.37 -10.57
N THR A 27 -8.70 -24.44 -10.71
CA THR A 27 -7.91 -24.26 -11.93
C THR A 27 -6.45 -24.54 -11.64
N THR A 28 -5.86 -25.47 -12.40
CA THR A 28 -4.43 -25.76 -12.33
C THR A 28 -3.71 -25.08 -13.47
N GLY A 29 -2.53 -24.53 -13.20
CA GLY A 29 -1.67 -23.92 -14.21
C GLY A 29 -0.19 -24.16 -13.88
N GLN A 30 0.66 -23.96 -14.87
CA GLN A 30 2.10 -23.99 -14.69
C GLN A 30 2.67 -22.60 -14.96
N SER A 31 3.50 -22.12 -14.05
CA SER A 31 4.37 -20.95 -14.30
C SER A 31 5.71 -21.43 -14.85
N THR A 32 6.60 -20.51 -15.19
CA THR A 32 7.90 -20.79 -15.84
C THR A 32 8.75 -21.80 -15.07
N LEU A 33 8.62 -21.88 -13.74
CA LEU A 33 9.42 -22.77 -12.89
C LEU A 33 8.59 -23.56 -11.84
N GLY A 34 7.27 -23.58 -11.94
CA GLY A 34 6.44 -24.30 -10.98
C GLY A 34 4.97 -24.38 -11.34
N GLY A 35 4.22 -25.10 -10.53
CA GLY A 35 2.77 -25.24 -10.62
C GLY A 35 2.04 -24.38 -9.60
N PHE A 36 0.84 -23.92 -9.93
CA PHE A 36 -0.07 -23.27 -9.00
C PHE A 36 -1.49 -23.80 -9.19
N ASN A 37 -2.25 -23.78 -8.12
CA ASN A 37 -3.67 -24.10 -8.14
C ASN A 37 -4.46 -22.86 -7.72
N LEU A 38 -5.43 -22.47 -8.53
CA LEU A 38 -6.32 -21.34 -8.26
C LEU A 38 -7.68 -21.89 -7.83
N LEU A 39 -8.07 -21.61 -6.59
CA LEU A 39 -9.41 -21.86 -6.07
C LEU A 39 -10.15 -20.52 -6.01
N GLN A 40 -11.30 -20.46 -6.64
CA GLN A 40 -12.13 -19.28 -6.71
C GLN A 40 -13.53 -19.59 -6.18
N GLY A 41 -14.05 -18.75 -5.29
CA GLY A 41 -15.39 -18.89 -4.70
C GLY A 41 -16.53 -18.48 -5.62
N SER A 42 -16.30 -17.63 -6.63
CA SER A 42 -17.29 -17.21 -7.60
C SER A 42 -16.87 -17.47 -9.04
N GLU A 43 -17.87 -17.77 -9.92
CA GLU A 43 -17.66 -18.09 -11.35
C GLU A 43 -17.36 -16.85 -12.21
N LYS A 44 -16.40 -16.01 -11.82
CA LYS A 44 -16.02 -14.88 -12.66
C LYS A 44 -14.86 -15.27 -13.57
N ASN A 45 -15.14 -15.75 -14.77
CA ASN A 45 -14.13 -16.12 -15.78
C ASN A 45 -13.09 -15.02 -16.04
N VAL A 46 -13.52 -13.76 -16.00
CA VAL A 46 -12.61 -12.61 -16.17
C VAL A 46 -11.59 -12.55 -15.04
N LEU A 47 -12.03 -12.66 -13.79
CA LEU A 47 -11.14 -12.62 -12.61
C LEU A 47 -10.18 -13.79 -12.61
N ARG A 48 -10.66 -14.98 -12.97
CA ARG A 48 -9.81 -16.17 -13.11
C ARG A 48 -8.70 -15.97 -14.14
N ASN A 49 -9.04 -15.54 -15.36
CA ASN A 49 -8.08 -15.34 -16.42
C ASN A 49 -7.06 -14.25 -16.06
N LEU A 50 -7.53 -13.16 -15.45
CA LEU A 50 -6.69 -12.10 -14.95
C LEU A 50 -5.69 -12.62 -13.90
N SER A 51 -6.16 -13.42 -12.94
CA SER A 51 -5.31 -14.01 -11.89
C SER A 51 -4.25 -14.93 -12.48
N VAL A 52 -4.64 -15.82 -13.40
CA VAL A 52 -3.71 -16.74 -14.09
C VAL A 52 -2.65 -15.96 -14.85
N ASN A 53 -3.04 -14.93 -15.60
CA ASN A 53 -2.11 -14.10 -16.37
C ASN A 53 -1.16 -13.32 -15.44
N THR A 54 -1.69 -12.76 -14.35
CA THR A 54 -0.89 -12.05 -13.34
C THR A 54 0.11 -12.98 -12.66
N ILE A 55 -0.30 -14.19 -12.27
CA ILE A 55 0.59 -15.18 -11.67
C ILE A 55 1.71 -15.53 -12.65
N LYS A 56 1.37 -15.94 -13.88
CA LYS A 56 2.37 -16.33 -14.89
C LYS A 56 3.36 -15.21 -15.19
N SER A 57 2.87 -14.01 -15.47
CA SER A 57 3.73 -12.88 -15.81
C SER A 57 4.62 -12.45 -14.64
N HIS A 58 4.06 -12.37 -13.43
CA HIS A 58 4.82 -11.90 -12.28
C HIS A 58 5.84 -12.93 -11.77
N THR A 59 5.49 -14.20 -11.73
CA THR A 59 6.47 -15.27 -11.42
C THR A 59 7.57 -15.32 -12.46
N GLY A 60 7.24 -15.22 -13.76
CA GLY A 60 8.21 -15.13 -14.83
C GLY A 60 9.17 -13.97 -14.65
N ASN A 61 8.67 -12.78 -14.31
CA ASN A 61 9.49 -11.60 -14.03
C ASN A 61 10.42 -11.80 -12.81
N LEU A 62 9.90 -12.36 -11.70
CA LEU A 62 10.72 -12.64 -10.50
C LEU A 62 11.86 -13.62 -10.84
N PHE A 63 11.58 -14.65 -11.63
CA PHE A 63 12.60 -15.62 -12.03
C PHE A 63 13.62 -15.05 -13.01
N SER A 64 13.20 -14.26 -14.00
CA SER A 64 14.11 -13.64 -14.95
C SER A 64 14.99 -12.56 -14.32
N THR A 65 14.47 -11.84 -13.32
CA THR A 65 15.20 -10.75 -12.65
C THR A 65 16.15 -11.28 -11.57
N TYR A 66 15.69 -12.22 -10.74
CA TYR A 66 16.45 -12.65 -9.56
C TYR A 66 16.98 -14.08 -9.64
N GLY A 67 16.24 -15.01 -10.24
CA GLY A 67 16.73 -16.35 -10.58
C GLY A 67 17.19 -17.28 -9.43
N TYR A 68 16.95 -16.92 -8.15
CA TYR A 68 17.52 -17.67 -7.00
C TYR A 68 16.59 -18.74 -6.42
N VAL A 69 15.42 -18.89 -6.97
CA VAL A 69 14.43 -19.90 -6.58
C VAL A 69 14.31 -20.91 -7.70
N ASP A 70 14.53 -22.19 -7.39
CA ASP A 70 14.55 -23.26 -8.39
C ASP A 70 13.13 -23.69 -8.80
N THR A 71 12.20 -23.67 -7.85
CA THR A 71 10.78 -24.02 -8.08
C THR A 71 9.87 -23.18 -7.21
N LEU A 72 8.70 -22.83 -7.73
CA LEU A 72 7.67 -22.13 -6.98
C LEU A 72 6.33 -22.86 -7.14
N SER A 73 5.83 -23.42 -6.03
CA SER A 73 4.54 -24.11 -6.01
C SER A 73 3.68 -23.54 -4.87
N PHE A 74 2.49 -23.04 -5.20
CA PHE A 74 1.58 -22.44 -4.22
C PHE A 74 0.12 -22.55 -4.63
N LEU A 75 -0.77 -22.39 -3.66
CA LEU A 75 -2.21 -22.35 -3.81
C LEU A 75 -2.70 -20.92 -3.70
N VAL A 76 -3.62 -20.52 -4.56
CA VAL A 76 -4.27 -19.21 -4.50
C VAL A 76 -5.76 -19.40 -4.26
N TYR A 77 -6.26 -18.83 -3.18
CA TYR A 77 -7.67 -18.78 -2.83
C TYR A 77 -8.18 -17.35 -3.03
N ILE A 78 -9.20 -17.19 -3.87
CA ILE A 78 -9.89 -15.93 -4.07
C ILE A 78 -11.24 -16.03 -3.38
N THR A 79 -11.47 -15.18 -2.38
CA THR A 79 -12.67 -15.20 -1.54
C THR A 79 -13.55 -14.00 -1.85
N ASP A 80 -14.86 -14.20 -1.91
CA ASP A 80 -15.85 -13.13 -2.10
C ASP A 80 -16.34 -12.55 -0.77
N GLU A 81 -16.33 -13.37 0.30
CA GLU A 81 -16.84 -13.01 1.62
C GLU A 81 -15.73 -12.89 2.67
N ASP A 82 -15.93 -11.97 3.62
CA ASP A 82 -14.96 -11.73 4.69
C ASP A 82 -14.84 -12.90 5.66
N GLU A 83 -15.93 -13.63 5.91
CA GLU A 83 -15.95 -14.83 6.75
C GLU A 83 -15.11 -15.95 6.12
N GLU A 84 -15.24 -16.16 4.80
CA GLU A 84 -14.43 -17.12 4.06
C GLU A 84 -12.95 -16.76 4.14
N PHE A 85 -12.61 -15.47 3.91
CA PHE A 85 -11.24 -14.98 4.03
C PHE A 85 -10.65 -15.25 5.43
N LYS A 86 -11.41 -14.97 6.49
CA LYS A 86 -10.99 -15.21 7.89
C LYS A 86 -10.84 -16.70 8.21
N SER A 87 -11.69 -17.55 7.64
CA SER A 87 -11.61 -19.01 7.86
C SER A 87 -10.35 -19.62 7.25
N LEU A 88 -9.92 -19.12 6.09
CA LEU A 88 -8.75 -19.61 5.35
C LEU A 88 -7.41 -19.01 5.84
N THR A 89 -7.45 -17.93 6.59
CA THR A 89 -6.25 -17.21 7.06
C THR A 89 -6.01 -17.42 8.56
N SER A 90 -6.32 -16.45 9.38
CA SER A 90 -6.20 -16.50 10.85
C SER A 90 -7.15 -15.50 11.47
N LYS A 91 -7.71 -15.83 12.64
CA LYS A 91 -8.57 -14.92 13.41
C LYS A 91 -7.91 -13.59 13.81
N ASN A 92 -6.57 -13.55 13.82
CA ASN A 92 -5.80 -12.38 14.22
C ASN A 92 -5.47 -11.44 13.06
N ILE A 93 -5.97 -11.71 11.85
CA ILE A 93 -5.73 -10.83 10.69
C ILE A 93 -6.70 -9.65 10.76
N PRO A 94 -6.21 -8.41 10.64
CA PRO A 94 -7.06 -7.23 10.72
C PRO A 94 -8.04 -7.16 9.54
N ASP A 95 -9.21 -6.57 9.77
CA ASP A 95 -10.29 -6.49 8.78
C ASP A 95 -9.90 -5.71 7.50
N TRP A 96 -8.92 -4.81 7.61
CA TRP A 96 -8.41 -4.05 6.47
C TRP A 96 -7.48 -4.85 5.56
N ALA A 97 -7.02 -6.04 5.97
CA ALA A 97 -6.19 -6.89 5.11
C ALA A 97 -7.00 -7.42 3.93
N VAL A 98 -6.42 -7.35 2.74
CA VAL A 98 -7.05 -7.78 1.48
C VAL A 98 -6.37 -8.99 0.85
N GLY A 99 -5.13 -9.27 1.24
CA GLY A 99 -4.34 -10.43 0.85
C GLY A 99 -3.49 -10.93 2.01
N VAL A 100 -3.14 -12.20 1.99
CA VAL A 100 -2.21 -12.83 2.96
C VAL A 100 -1.51 -13.99 2.29
N ALA A 101 -0.18 -14.00 2.34
CA ALA A 101 0.64 -15.14 1.99
C ALA A 101 1.14 -15.85 3.27
N LYS A 102 0.97 -17.16 3.36
CA LYS A 102 1.47 -17.97 4.47
C LYS A 102 1.86 -19.37 4.02
N GLY A 103 3.13 -19.73 4.21
CA GLY A 103 3.68 -20.97 3.68
C GLY A 103 3.60 -20.98 2.15
N ASN A 104 2.91 -21.95 1.58
CA ASN A 104 2.66 -22.06 0.15
C ASN A 104 1.21 -21.68 -0.25
N LYS A 105 0.55 -20.83 0.55
CA LYS A 105 -0.82 -20.38 0.29
C LYS A 105 -0.88 -18.87 0.18
N ILE A 106 -1.68 -18.39 -0.77
CA ILE A 106 -2.13 -17.02 -0.89
C ILE A 106 -3.65 -17.03 -0.73
N VAL A 107 -4.18 -16.22 0.17
CA VAL A 107 -5.62 -15.95 0.28
C VAL A 107 -5.83 -14.48 -0.02
N ILE A 108 -6.69 -14.17 -0.98
CA ILE A 108 -6.93 -12.80 -1.44
C ILE A 108 -8.44 -12.57 -1.62
N LYS A 109 -8.91 -11.40 -1.19
CA LYS A 109 -10.30 -10.99 -1.40
C LYS A 109 -10.52 -10.60 -2.86
N SER A 110 -11.64 -11.03 -3.44
CA SER A 110 -12.03 -10.62 -4.79
C SER A 110 -12.29 -9.11 -4.86
N PRO A 111 -12.15 -8.45 -6.04
CA PRO A 111 -12.48 -7.05 -6.17
C PRO A 111 -13.99 -6.83 -5.96
N LYS A 112 -14.34 -6.08 -4.91
CA LYS A 112 -15.71 -5.59 -4.67
C LYS A 112 -15.92 -4.28 -5.45
N LYS A 113 -17.14 -3.73 -5.43
CA LYS A 113 -17.49 -2.47 -6.10
C LYS A 113 -16.57 -1.27 -5.79
N SER A 114 -15.86 -1.29 -4.67
CA SER A 114 -14.93 -0.25 -4.21
C SER A 114 -13.46 -0.49 -4.55
N THR A 115 -13.09 -1.66 -5.04
CA THR A 115 -11.72 -2.03 -5.42
C THR A 115 -11.62 -2.28 -6.92
N THR A 116 -10.53 -1.78 -7.52
CA THR A 116 -10.26 -1.98 -8.95
C THR A 116 -9.54 -3.30 -9.19
N TYR A 117 -9.68 -3.85 -10.40
CA TYR A 117 -8.88 -4.99 -10.84
C TYR A 117 -7.37 -4.72 -10.79
N ASP A 118 -6.94 -3.47 -11.01
CA ASP A 118 -5.53 -3.07 -10.87
C ASP A 118 -5.06 -3.21 -9.42
N SER A 119 -5.85 -2.78 -8.45
CA SER A 119 -5.55 -2.97 -7.03
C SER A 119 -5.48 -4.45 -6.64
N PHE A 120 -6.40 -5.27 -7.14
CA PHE A 120 -6.37 -6.71 -6.94
C PHE A 120 -5.09 -7.33 -7.52
N ASN A 121 -4.72 -7.00 -8.76
CA ASN A 121 -3.50 -7.48 -9.39
C ASN A 121 -2.24 -7.11 -8.61
N LYS A 122 -2.16 -5.86 -8.16
CA LYS A 122 -1.03 -5.39 -7.34
C LYS A 122 -0.96 -6.13 -6.00
N THR A 123 -2.10 -6.44 -5.38
CA THR A 123 -2.13 -7.26 -4.17
C THR A 123 -1.69 -8.69 -4.46
N LEU A 124 -2.18 -9.29 -5.53
CA LEU A 124 -1.77 -10.66 -5.90
C LEU A 124 -0.26 -10.75 -6.17
N LYS A 125 0.31 -9.79 -6.90
CA LYS A 125 1.77 -9.68 -7.12
C LYS A 125 2.54 -9.56 -5.81
N HIS A 126 2.04 -8.75 -4.89
CA HIS A 126 2.63 -8.56 -3.56
C HIS A 126 2.70 -9.88 -2.79
N GLU A 127 1.60 -10.63 -2.75
CA GLU A 127 1.56 -11.92 -2.06
C GLU A 127 2.46 -12.98 -2.74
N ILE A 128 2.56 -12.96 -4.07
CA ILE A 128 3.50 -13.84 -4.80
C ILE A 128 4.95 -13.53 -4.43
N ALA A 129 5.30 -12.25 -4.26
CA ALA A 129 6.64 -11.86 -3.85
C ALA A 129 7.00 -12.39 -2.44
N HIS A 130 6.05 -12.43 -1.51
CA HIS A 130 6.26 -13.07 -0.22
C HIS A 130 6.50 -14.58 -0.34
N ILE A 131 5.74 -15.28 -1.20
CA ILE A 131 6.00 -16.69 -1.48
C ILE A 131 7.40 -16.89 -2.06
N TYR A 132 7.79 -16.03 -3.03
CA TYR A 132 9.13 -16.08 -3.64
C TYR A 132 10.24 -15.93 -2.58
N LEU A 133 10.18 -14.89 -1.74
CA LEU A 133 11.19 -14.69 -0.69
C LEU A 133 11.22 -15.84 0.33
N SER A 134 10.07 -16.45 0.63
CA SER A 134 9.99 -17.57 1.56
C SER A 134 10.77 -18.81 1.10
N GLN A 135 11.00 -18.97 -0.20
CA GLN A 135 11.76 -20.08 -0.78
C GLN A 135 13.29 -19.92 -0.60
N ILE A 136 13.76 -18.73 -0.27
CA ILE A 136 15.21 -18.47 -0.08
C ILE A 136 15.71 -19.02 1.27
N ASN A 137 14.81 -19.55 2.11
CA ASN A 137 15.12 -20.22 3.38
C ASN A 137 15.99 -19.39 4.36
N ILE A 138 15.77 -18.08 4.38
CA ILE A 138 16.28 -17.16 5.39
C ILE A 138 15.16 -16.29 5.95
N ARG A 139 15.37 -15.74 7.13
CA ARG A 139 14.45 -14.76 7.69
C ARG A 139 14.84 -13.36 7.26
N PHE A 140 14.09 -12.80 6.33
CA PHE A 140 14.21 -11.39 5.97
C PHE A 140 13.60 -10.49 7.07
N PRO A 141 14.19 -9.31 7.36
CA PRO A 141 13.53 -8.31 8.19
C PRO A 141 12.19 -7.89 7.59
N SER A 142 11.21 -7.58 8.45
CA SER A 142 9.85 -7.24 7.99
C SER A 142 9.84 -6.07 7.01
N TRP A 143 10.65 -5.03 7.26
CA TRP A 143 10.76 -3.88 6.37
C TRP A 143 11.28 -4.23 4.97
N PHE A 144 12.24 -5.17 4.89
CA PHE A 144 12.77 -5.63 3.60
C PHE A 144 11.74 -6.50 2.87
N ASN A 145 11.12 -7.45 3.59
CA ASN A 145 10.11 -8.36 3.04
C ASN A 145 8.93 -7.58 2.44
N GLU A 146 8.36 -6.63 3.20
CA GLU A 146 7.27 -5.78 2.73
C GLU A 146 7.72 -4.79 1.64
N GLY A 147 8.90 -4.21 1.78
CA GLY A 147 9.47 -3.31 0.78
C GLY A 147 9.70 -3.98 -0.56
N PHE A 148 10.28 -5.18 -0.57
CA PHE A 148 10.49 -5.99 -1.76
C PHE A 148 9.15 -6.35 -2.44
N ALA A 149 8.17 -6.82 -1.66
CA ALA A 149 6.86 -7.15 -2.17
C ALA A 149 6.14 -5.92 -2.80
N MET A 150 6.24 -4.77 -2.16
CA MET A 150 5.68 -3.52 -2.69
C MET A 150 6.41 -3.01 -3.94
N HIS A 151 7.73 -3.15 -3.99
CA HIS A 151 8.53 -2.76 -5.14
C HIS A 151 8.19 -3.62 -6.36
N THR A 152 8.22 -4.93 -6.23
CA THR A 152 7.93 -5.86 -7.33
C THR A 152 6.47 -5.81 -7.80
N ALA A 153 5.54 -5.39 -6.93
CA ALA A 153 4.12 -5.19 -7.24
C ALA A 153 3.77 -3.78 -7.74
N ASP A 154 4.74 -2.88 -7.89
CA ASP A 154 4.54 -1.47 -8.29
C ASP A 154 3.49 -0.77 -7.39
N GLN A 155 3.65 -0.90 -6.08
CA GLN A 155 2.72 -0.32 -5.10
C GLN A 155 3.22 0.99 -4.48
N PHE A 156 4.46 1.42 -4.75
CA PHE A 156 5.02 2.66 -4.20
C PHE A 156 4.70 3.87 -5.05
N ASN A 157 3.47 4.32 -5.01
CA ASN A 157 2.94 5.43 -5.78
C ASN A 157 3.08 6.79 -5.07
N ILE A 158 2.72 7.87 -5.77
CA ILE A 158 2.80 9.25 -5.27
C ILE A 158 2.02 9.47 -3.96
N ARG A 159 0.89 8.78 -3.75
CA ARG A 159 0.11 8.91 -2.51
C ARG A 159 0.90 8.42 -1.29
N ARG A 160 1.67 7.33 -1.44
CA ARG A 160 2.55 6.80 -0.39
C ARG A 160 3.74 7.73 -0.13
N LYS A 161 4.31 8.31 -1.18
CA LYS A 161 5.38 9.31 -1.06
C LYS A 161 4.91 10.57 -0.31
N ILE A 162 3.72 11.06 -0.59
CA ILE A 162 3.08 12.15 0.14
C ILE A 162 2.77 11.75 1.59
N ASN A 163 2.34 10.52 1.84
CA ASN A 163 2.13 10.03 3.21
C ASN A 163 3.42 10.07 4.04
N ILE A 164 4.55 9.64 3.46
CA ILE A 164 5.87 9.75 4.11
C ILE A 164 6.20 11.22 4.38
N SER A 165 6.06 12.10 3.38
CA SER A 165 6.32 13.54 3.48
C SER A 165 5.55 14.17 4.65
N TRP A 166 4.27 13.86 4.76
CA TRP A 166 3.42 14.33 5.85
C TRP A 166 3.89 13.82 7.23
N ASN A 167 4.25 12.54 7.31
CA ASN A 167 4.72 11.95 8.56
C ASN A 167 6.14 12.40 8.95
N LEU A 168 6.99 12.78 7.99
CA LEU A 168 8.26 13.45 8.23
C LEU A 168 8.07 14.78 8.95
N LEU A 169 7.11 15.60 8.48
CA LEU A 169 6.78 16.88 9.08
C LEU A 169 6.40 16.76 10.56
N PHE A 170 5.65 15.71 10.91
CA PHE A 170 5.22 15.46 12.29
C PHE A 170 6.15 14.53 13.08
N LYS A 171 7.37 14.24 12.58
CA LYS A 171 8.37 13.36 13.22
C LYS A 171 7.82 11.96 13.59
N ARG A 172 6.94 11.41 12.74
CA ARG A 172 6.30 10.08 12.94
C ARG A 172 7.01 8.96 12.19
N ILE A 173 8.10 9.25 11.50
CA ILE A 173 8.93 8.24 10.84
C ILE A 173 9.65 7.44 11.90
N VAL A 174 9.63 6.11 11.75
CA VAL A 174 10.32 5.18 12.66
C VAL A 174 11.54 4.59 11.97
N ASN A 175 12.52 4.15 12.77
CA ASN A 175 13.70 3.48 12.26
C ASN A 175 13.35 2.13 11.61
N LEU A 176 14.12 1.68 10.63
CA LEU A 176 13.88 0.42 9.91
C LEU A 176 13.74 -0.78 10.84
N ASN A 177 14.59 -0.86 11.88
CA ASN A 177 14.53 -1.95 12.86
C ASN A 177 13.26 -1.97 13.71
N GLN A 178 12.49 -0.87 13.74
CA GLN A 178 11.21 -0.74 14.44
C GLN A 178 10.01 -1.08 13.55
N LEU A 179 10.22 -1.20 12.23
CA LEU A 179 9.18 -1.61 11.28
C LEU A 179 8.89 -3.10 11.43
N LYS A 180 8.12 -3.43 12.47
CA LYS A 180 7.70 -4.79 12.83
C LYS A 180 6.20 -4.80 13.10
N ASN A 181 5.61 -6.00 13.14
CA ASN A 181 4.22 -6.20 13.57
C ASN A 181 3.19 -5.39 12.75
N PHE A 182 3.35 -5.36 11.44
CA PHE A 182 2.45 -4.63 10.52
C PHE A 182 0.97 -4.98 10.72
N LEU A 183 0.67 -6.27 10.96
CA LEU A 183 -0.69 -6.76 11.16
C LEU A 183 -1.32 -6.36 12.50
N SER A 184 -0.53 -6.02 13.51
CA SER A 184 -1.05 -5.53 14.81
C SER A 184 -1.20 -4.00 14.86
N ALA A 185 -0.67 -3.29 13.86
CA ALA A 185 -0.77 -1.85 13.77
C ALA A 185 -2.17 -1.40 13.33
N SER A 186 -2.57 -0.19 13.72
CA SER A 186 -3.77 0.43 13.15
C SER A 186 -3.62 0.59 11.62
N LYS A 187 -4.74 0.66 10.91
CA LYS A 187 -4.73 0.81 9.44
C LYS A 187 -3.84 1.97 8.96
N SER A 188 -3.86 3.10 9.65
CA SER A 188 -3.05 4.28 9.29
C SER A 188 -1.56 4.07 9.57
N GLN A 189 -1.21 3.43 10.68
CA GLN A 189 0.17 3.07 11.00
C GLN A 189 0.71 2.01 10.04
N ALA A 190 -0.06 0.97 9.77
CA ALA A 190 0.31 -0.04 8.77
C ALA A 190 0.57 0.59 7.41
N TYR A 191 -0.32 1.51 6.96
CA TYR A 191 -0.13 2.23 5.70
C TYR A 191 1.19 3.01 5.66
N LEU A 192 1.57 3.66 6.78
CA LEU A 192 2.86 4.34 6.91
C LEU A 192 4.03 3.34 6.88
N TYR A 193 3.95 2.24 7.62
CA TYR A 193 5.01 1.22 7.68
C TYR A 193 5.26 0.59 6.32
N TYR A 194 4.20 0.22 5.59
CA TYR A 194 4.32 -0.22 4.20
C TYR A 194 4.98 0.84 3.31
N SER A 195 4.57 2.11 3.45
CA SER A 195 5.16 3.20 2.66
C SER A 195 6.64 3.38 2.99
N GLN A 196 7.03 3.29 4.26
CA GLN A 196 8.43 3.37 4.69
C GLN A 196 9.26 2.17 4.19
N SER A 197 8.69 0.96 4.21
CA SER A 197 9.35 -0.24 3.68
C SER A 197 9.60 -0.12 2.18
N ALA A 198 8.63 0.36 1.41
CA ALA A 198 8.84 0.62 -0.01
C ALA A 198 9.89 1.70 -0.28
N ALA A 199 9.87 2.79 0.50
CA ALA A 199 10.87 3.85 0.40
C ALA A 199 12.28 3.38 0.78
N SER A 200 12.42 2.36 1.64
CA SER A 200 13.73 1.79 1.95
C SER A 200 14.33 1.02 0.77
N ILE A 201 13.49 0.38 -0.03
CA ILE A 201 13.96 -0.26 -1.28
C ILE A 201 14.40 0.80 -2.29
N ASP A 202 13.59 1.86 -2.51
CA ASP A 202 13.99 2.97 -3.38
C ASP A 202 15.31 3.62 -2.90
N ALA A 203 15.50 3.78 -1.59
CA ALA A 203 16.74 4.30 -1.02
C ALA A 203 17.93 3.36 -1.26
N MET A 204 17.74 2.03 -1.15
CA MET A 204 18.80 1.07 -1.48
C MET A 204 19.23 1.18 -2.94
N ILE A 205 18.26 1.22 -3.85
CA ILE A 205 18.53 1.39 -5.27
C ILE A 205 19.27 2.71 -5.53
N PHE A 206 18.84 3.79 -4.88
CA PHE A 206 19.47 5.10 -5.01
C PHE A 206 20.94 5.11 -4.56
N TYR A 207 21.28 4.46 -3.44
CA TYR A 207 22.65 4.50 -2.90
C TYR A 207 23.58 3.41 -3.44
N TYR A 208 23.04 2.25 -3.83
CA TYR A 208 23.86 1.07 -4.18
C TYR A 208 23.65 0.58 -5.62
N GLY A 209 22.74 1.20 -6.38
CA GLY A 209 22.44 0.84 -7.77
C GLY A 209 21.31 -0.17 -7.92
N ASP A 210 20.90 -0.38 -9.18
CA ASP A 210 19.72 -1.17 -9.55
C ASP A 210 19.87 -2.66 -9.20
N ASP A 211 21.10 -3.17 -9.20
CA ASP A 211 21.39 -4.59 -8.91
C ASP A 211 21.41 -4.92 -7.41
N ILE A 212 21.17 -3.97 -6.53
CA ILE A 212 21.32 -4.18 -5.08
C ILE A 212 20.41 -5.28 -4.54
N LEU A 213 19.17 -5.36 -5.02
CA LEU A 213 18.23 -6.39 -4.58
C LEU A 213 18.67 -7.78 -5.04
N ASP A 214 19.15 -7.88 -6.27
CA ASP A 214 19.71 -9.11 -6.82
C ASP A 214 20.92 -9.58 -6.01
N ASN A 215 21.86 -8.68 -5.72
CA ASN A 215 23.04 -8.97 -4.91
C ASN A 215 22.67 -9.41 -3.49
N ILE A 216 21.68 -8.78 -2.83
CA ILE A 216 21.22 -9.18 -1.51
C ILE A 216 20.66 -10.60 -1.56
N LEU A 217 19.80 -10.92 -2.52
CA LEU A 217 19.20 -12.26 -2.65
C LEU A 217 20.26 -13.32 -2.97
N TYR A 218 21.25 -12.99 -3.83
CA TYR A 218 22.39 -13.85 -4.11
C TYR A 218 23.17 -14.22 -2.86
N TYR A 219 23.62 -13.23 -2.11
CA TYR A 219 24.35 -13.49 -0.86
C TYR A 219 23.47 -14.10 0.23
N ALA A 220 22.17 -13.79 0.27
CA ALA A 220 21.24 -14.40 1.20
C ALA A 220 21.11 -15.91 0.98
N LYS A 221 21.03 -16.37 -0.27
CA LYS A 221 20.99 -17.80 -0.60
C LYS A 221 22.27 -18.51 -0.15
N GLN A 222 23.44 -17.85 -0.25
CA GLN A 222 24.74 -18.42 0.12
C GLN A 222 25.01 -18.43 1.63
N ASN A 223 24.76 -17.32 2.31
CA ASN A 223 25.20 -17.12 3.70
C ASN A 223 24.14 -17.50 4.74
N LYS A 224 22.89 -17.71 4.34
CA LYS A 224 21.74 -18.02 5.23
C LYS A 224 21.51 -16.99 6.35
N ASN A 225 22.05 -15.79 6.21
CA ASN A 225 21.91 -14.68 7.16
C ASN A 225 21.74 -13.36 6.40
N PHE A 226 20.68 -12.63 6.70
CA PHE A 226 20.36 -11.38 6.01
C PHE A 226 21.39 -10.28 6.28
N ASN A 227 21.87 -10.14 7.51
CA ASN A 227 22.83 -9.09 7.86
C ASN A 227 24.17 -9.26 7.11
N GLU A 228 24.65 -10.50 7.01
CA GLU A 228 25.84 -10.81 6.23
C GLU A 228 25.63 -10.61 4.72
N ALA A 229 24.46 -11.02 4.22
CA ALA A 229 24.11 -10.82 2.83
C ALA A 229 24.06 -9.32 2.49
N PHE A 230 23.44 -8.54 3.36
CA PHE A 230 23.36 -7.09 3.24
C PHE A 230 24.74 -6.44 3.24
N LEU A 231 25.57 -6.79 4.23
CA LEU A 231 26.94 -6.27 4.36
C LEU A 231 27.79 -6.52 3.11
N LYS A 232 27.69 -7.74 2.52
CA LYS A 232 28.40 -8.10 1.28
C LYS A 232 27.83 -7.35 0.06
N ALA A 233 26.52 -7.29 -0.06
CA ALA A 233 25.86 -6.63 -1.18
C ALA A 233 26.12 -5.11 -1.20
N THR A 234 26.19 -4.47 -0.03
CA THR A 234 26.45 -3.04 0.13
C THR A 234 27.95 -2.69 0.16
N ARG A 235 28.83 -3.70 0.07
CA ARG A 235 30.29 -3.56 0.14
C ARG A 235 30.78 -2.97 1.46
N GLY A 236 30.14 -3.30 2.56
CA GLY A 236 30.61 -2.99 3.91
C GLY A 236 29.66 -2.15 4.78
N ASP A 237 28.56 -1.65 4.26
CA ASP A 237 27.57 -0.97 5.10
C ASP A 237 26.73 -1.97 5.89
N THR A 238 26.55 -1.68 7.17
CA THR A 238 25.61 -2.38 8.04
C THR A 238 24.18 -1.87 7.81
N ILE A 239 23.20 -2.57 8.38
CA ILE A 239 21.80 -2.10 8.37
C ILE A 239 21.66 -0.76 9.12
N ASP A 240 22.46 -0.54 10.16
CA ASP A 240 22.42 0.71 10.92
C ASP A 240 23.01 1.86 10.10
N ASP A 241 24.12 1.65 9.37
CA ASP A 241 24.66 2.63 8.42
C ASP A 241 23.65 2.98 7.34
N PHE A 242 23.00 1.95 6.78
CA PHE A 242 21.94 2.17 5.81
C PHE A 242 20.74 2.91 6.42
N SER A 243 20.37 2.67 7.67
CA SER A 243 19.28 3.37 8.34
C SER A 243 19.53 4.88 8.40
N LEU A 244 20.76 5.33 8.60
CA LEU A 244 21.14 6.74 8.55
C LEU A 244 21.01 7.31 7.11
N LYS A 245 21.51 6.58 6.11
CA LYS A 245 21.35 6.93 4.69
C LYS A 245 19.87 7.01 4.29
N TYR A 246 19.06 6.06 4.75
CA TYR A 246 17.62 6.03 4.50
C TYR A 246 16.90 7.27 5.06
N ILE A 247 17.19 7.67 6.30
CA ILE A 247 16.61 8.90 6.88
C ILE A 247 17.04 10.14 6.10
N SER A 248 18.31 10.21 5.68
CA SER A 248 18.79 11.29 4.80
C SER A 248 18.05 11.30 3.46
N TYR A 249 17.87 10.15 2.82
CA TYR A 249 17.10 9.99 1.59
C TYR A 249 15.68 10.53 1.73
N LEU A 250 14.96 10.13 2.81
CA LEU A 250 13.61 10.61 3.06
C LEU A 250 13.56 12.13 3.24
N ASN A 251 14.49 12.70 4.02
CA ASN A 251 14.54 14.14 4.25
C ASN A 251 14.84 14.93 2.97
N ASN A 252 15.72 14.44 2.12
CA ASN A 252 16.12 15.15 0.91
C ASN A 252 15.05 15.09 -0.19
N LEU A 253 14.42 13.93 -0.39
CA LEU A 253 13.50 13.73 -1.50
C LEU A 253 12.02 13.95 -1.14
N PHE A 254 11.61 13.64 0.09
CA PHE A 254 10.19 13.66 0.42
C PHE A 254 9.77 14.82 1.31
N LYS A 255 10.70 15.53 1.97
CA LYS A 255 10.40 16.59 2.93
C LYS A 255 9.41 17.62 2.39
N PHE A 256 9.51 17.97 1.13
CA PHE A 256 8.71 19.04 0.51
C PHE A 256 7.53 18.53 -0.34
N LEU A 257 7.34 17.21 -0.49
CA LEU A 257 6.22 16.69 -1.29
C LEU A 257 4.84 17.01 -0.69
N PHE A 258 4.77 17.30 0.62
CA PHE A 258 3.54 17.78 1.23
C PHE A 258 3.06 19.11 0.64
N ILE A 259 3.96 19.95 0.11
CA ILE A 259 3.62 21.22 -0.56
C ILE A 259 2.67 20.98 -1.73
N TYR A 260 2.79 19.85 -2.41
CA TYR A 260 1.88 19.47 -3.49
C TYR A 260 0.43 19.30 -3.00
N GLN A 261 0.23 18.83 -1.76
CA GLN A 261 -1.09 18.80 -1.12
C GLN A 261 -1.49 20.19 -0.61
N PHE A 262 -0.54 20.96 -0.09
CA PHE A 262 -0.77 22.30 0.41
C PHE A 262 -1.28 23.23 -0.69
N GLN A 263 -0.76 23.09 -1.90
CA GLN A 263 -1.22 23.84 -3.07
C GLN A 263 -2.72 23.61 -3.34
N LYS A 264 -3.23 22.40 -3.18
CA LYS A 264 -4.66 22.09 -3.30
C LYS A 264 -5.47 22.74 -2.18
N ILE A 265 -4.98 22.68 -0.94
CA ILE A 265 -5.65 23.30 0.23
C ILE A 265 -5.73 24.81 0.04
N VAL A 266 -4.63 25.47 -0.35
CA VAL A 266 -4.60 26.91 -0.64
C VAL A 266 -5.61 27.26 -1.73
N PHE A 267 -5.65 26.49 -2.82
CA PHE A 267 -6.58 26.73 -3.92
C PHE A 267 -8.05 26.61 -3.48
N PHE A 268 -8.36 25.68 -2.58
CA PHE A 268 -9.70 25.55 -1.98
C PHE A 268 -10.01 26.67 -0.97
N CYS A 269 -9.02 27.19 -0.25
CA CYS A 269 -9.22 28.24 0.75
C CYS A 269 -9.39 29.63 0.13
N ILE A 270 -8.85 29.91 -1.06
CA ILE A 270 -8.94 31.22 -1.73
C ILE A 270 -10.41 31.66 -1.94
N PRO A 271 -11.33 30.86 -2.52
CA PRO A 271 -12.73 31.26 -2.68
C PRO A 271 -13.41 31.55 -1.34
N PHE A 272 -13.09 30.78 -0.32
CA PHE A 272 -13.64 30.99 1.02
C PHE A 272 -13.15 32.30 1.66
N LEU A 273 -11.87 32.62 1.52
CA LEU A 273 -11.32 33.88 1.97
C LEU A 273 -11.94 35.07 1.20
N LEU A 274 -12.12 34.94 -0.10
CA LEU A 274 -12.78 35.97 -0.90
C LEU A 274 -14.24 36.19 -0.44
N LEU A 275 -14.97 35.13 -0.12
CA LEU A 275 -16.32 35.23 0.46
C LEU A 275 -16.30 35.94 1.81
N LEU A 276 -15.36 35.65 2.71
CA LEU A 276 -15.22 36.31 3.98
C LEU A 276 -14.92 37.82 3.83
N VAL A 277 -14.02 38.18 2.91
CA VAL A 277 -13.70 39.56 2.58
C VAL A 277 -14.93 40.28 1.99
N TRP A 278 -15.68 39.59 1.12
CA TRP A 278 -16.92 40.14 0.56
C TRP A 278 -17.98 40.41 1.63
N PHE A 279 -18.22 39.43 2.52
CA PHE A 279 -19.13 39.62 3.66
C PHE A 279 -18.70 40.74 4.60
N TYR A 280 -17.42 40.87 4.88
CA TYR A 280 -16.88 41.95 5.69
C TYR A 280 -17.09 43.32 5.03
N LYS A 281 -16.77 43.44 3.73
CA LYS A 281 -17.02 44.67 2.97
C LYS A 281 -18.49 45.02 2.90
N LYS A 282 -19.37 44.03 2.67
CA LYS A 282 -20.83 44.24 2.63
C LYS A 282 -21.36 44.75 3.98
N ARG A 283 -20.90 44.19 5.11
CA ARG A 283 -21.27 44.68 6.44
C ARG A 283 -20.77 46.11 6.70
N ARG A 284 -19.57 46.42 6.27
CA ARG A 284 -19.00 47.77 6.42
C ARG A 284 -19.74 48.79 5.54
N LEU A 285 -20.09 48.45 4.34
CA LEU A 285 -20.92 49.27 3.44
C LEU A 285 -22.29 49.56 4.05
N LYS A 286 -22.98 48.54 4.55
CA LYS A 286 -24.28 48.71 5.22
C LYS A 286 -24.19 49.67 6.42
N LYS A 287 -23.12 49.65 7.20
CA LYS A 287 -22.90 50.58 8.30
C LYS A 287 -22.70 52.00 7.79
N LYS A 288 -21.93 52.19 6.70
CA LYS A 288 -21.72 53.52 6.09
C LYS A 288 -23.01 54.09 5.54
N ILE A 289 -23.81 53.30 4.82
CA ILE A 289 -25.09 53.75 4.28
C ILE A 289 -26.02 54.20 5.42
N LYS A 290 -26.11 53.46 6.53
CA LYS A 290 -26.89 53.90 7.69
C LYS A 290 -26.41 55.21 8.32
N LEU A 291 -25.10 55.45 8.32
CA LEU A 291 -24.56 56.72 8.82
C LEU A 291 -24.93 57.86 7.89
N TRP A 292 -24.84 57.69 6.59
CA TRP A 292 -25.27 58.72 5.60
C TRP A 292 -26.78 58.98 5.70
N GLU A 293 -27.63 57.98 5.81
CA GLU A 293 -29.07 58.13 6.04
C GLU A 293 -29.36 58.98 7.30
N ILE A 294 -28.59 58.81 8.39
CA ILE A 294 -28.71 59.61 9.61
C ILE A 294 -28.21 61.01 9.38
N GLU A 295 -27.10 61.22 8.66
CA GLU A 295 -26.56 62.54 8.33
C GLU A 295 -27.56 63.35 7.47
N ASP A 296 -28.14 62.70 6.44
CA ASP A 296 -29.16 63.33 5.58
C ASP A 296 -30.40 63.72 6.40
N GLN A 297 -30.89 62.86 7.28
CA GLN A 297 -32.04 63.18 8.17
C GLN A 297 -31.71 64.33 9.12
N LEU A 298 -30.51 64.44 9.61
CA LEU A 298 -30.08 65.56 10.49
C LEU A 298 -29.96 66.87 9.70
N GLU A 299 -29.58 66.82 8.46
CA GLU A 299 -29.47 67.96 7.59
C GLU A 299 -30.87 68.49 7.20
N ASP A 300 -31.80 67.60 6.85
CA ASP A 300 -33.22 67.95 6.64
C ASP A 300 -33.89 68.59 7.89
N LEU A 301 -33.59 68.09 9.08
CA LEU A 301 -34.14 68.66 10.32
C LEU A 301 -33.57 70.07 10.55
N LYS A 302 -32.28 70.30 10.33
CA LYS A 302 -31.65 71.66 10.46
C LYS A 302 -32.19 72.64 9.44
N GLU A 303 -32.51 72.22 8.24
CA GLU A 303 -33.15 73.07 7.22
C GLU A 303 -34.54 73.49 7.66
N ARG A 304 -35.35 72.57 8.16
CA ARG A 304 -36.72 72.86 8.68
C ARG A 304 -36.66 73.80 9.91
N GLU A 305 -35.73 73.66 10.80
CA GLU A 305 -35.56 74.59 11.94
C GLU A 305 -35.22 76.02 11.44
N ARG A 306 -34.33 76.18 10.44
CA ARG A 306 -33.99 77.44 9.85
C ARG A 306 -35.15 78.11 9.08
N GLU A 307 -36.03 77.34 8.50
CA GLU A 307 -37.23 77.83 7.83
C GLU A 307 -38.26 78.31 8.86
N ASN A 308 -38.41 77.62 10.00
CA ASN A 308 -39.29 78.02 11.09
C ASN A 308 -38.83 79.25 11.87
N GLU A 309 -37.52 79.53 11.92
CA GLU A 309 -36.95 80.71 12.53
C GLU A 309 -37.09 82.00 11.64
N LYS A 310 -37.49 81.83 10.39
CA LYS A 310 -37.67 82.93 9.41
C LYS A 310 -39.11 83.47 9.31
N ILE A 311 -40.08 82.78 10.00
CA ILE A 311 -41.49 83.17 10.11
C ILE A 311 -41.72 83.87 11.44
#